data_3a15ed34e0f465b2ee1e339073e1b96e
#
_entry.id   3a15ed34e0f465b2ee1e339073e1b96e
#
_cell.length_a   1.000
_cell.length_b   1.000
_cell.length_c   1.000
_cell.angle_alpha   90.00
_cell.angle_beta   90.00
_cell.angle_gamma   90.00
#
_symmetry.space_group_name_H-M   'P 1'
#
loop_
_entity.id
_entity.type
_entity.pdbx_description
1 polymer ?
#
loop_
_entity_poly.entity_id
_entity_poly.type
_entity_poly.pdbx_seq_one_letter_code
_entity_poly.pdbx_strand_id
1 'polypeptide(L)'
;MLRGRSNNESVPYLRLMKYPGAKFSIIPVIEEIFRASECDTFVDAFGGSGSVLLNIPSKIPVYNDINSDLVTVFSAIKHHTFEFKSALTRKVFDILNSSGKEVNPKRGPVSKRDVNAIEKAVNYVVSFSTSFGGMGRTYSTGKEKAYKAYLKRTLEIYDKISKNISSWTIHNMDFRELIPKFDKTGTFFFFDPPYPGKTWYDYDFMETDFADLAKHIKTLKGKYLLTLNSEDETLFDIFGNPTFIRSYENENGKKRPDSKKYRYKAFYTNVKR
;
A
#
# COMPACT_ATOMS: atom_id res chain seq x y z
N MET A 1 8.10 -23.05 17.20
CA MET A 1 8.70 -22.01 18.05
C MET A 1 9.94 -21.46 17.34
N LEU A 2 9.81 -20.34 16.64
CA LEU A 2 10.96 -19.62 16.09
C LEU A 2 11.22 -18.44 17.01
N ARG A 3 12.30 -18.57 17.78
CA ARG A 3 12.81 -17.54 18.70
C ARG A 3 13.35 -16.35 17.94
N GLY A 4 13.20 -15.23 18.59
CA GLY A 4 13.50 -13.89 18.24
C GLY A 4 14.76 -13.60 17.44
N ARG A 5 14.61 -12.60 16.59
CA ARG A 5 15.69 -11.87 15.94
C ARG A 5 16.63 -11.30 17.01
N SER A 6 17.90 -11.61 16.86
CA SER A 6 19.01 -10.87 17.48
C SER A 6 18.90 -9.38 17.17
N ASN A 7 19.33 -8.54 18.10
CA ASN A 7 19.46 -7.08 18.02
C ASN A 7 20.41 -6.64 16.87
N ASN A 8 19.95 -6.78 15.62
CA ASN A 8 20.46 -6.01 14.51
C ASN A 8 19.45 -4.88 14.27
N GLU A 9 19.88 -3.65 14.28
CA GLU A 9 19.11 -2.46 13.96
C GLU A 9 18.35 -2.70 12.66
N SER A 10 17.07 -3.04 12.77
CA SER A 10 16.23 -3.30 11.60
C SER A 10 16.10 -1.98 10.85
N VAL A 11 16.64 -1.91 9.64
CA VAL A 11 16.41 -0.78 8.73
C VAL A 11 14.91 -0.56 8.64
N PRO A 12 14.43 0.61 9.05
CA PRO A 12 13.00 0.84 9.08
C PRO A 12 12.44 0.83 7.65
N TYR A 13 11.26 0.23 7.49
CA TYR A 13 10.58 0.17 6.19
C TYR A 13 10.40 1.55 5.55
N LEU A 14 10.59 1.60 4.23
CA LEU A 14 10.30 2.77 3.41
C LEU A 14 8.79 3.02 3.40
N ARG A 15 8.41 4.27 3.61
CA ARG A 15 7.02 4.68 3.68
C ARG A 15 6.86 6.08 3.11
N LEU A 16 6.17 6.23 2.00
CA LEU A 16 5.93 7.53 1.37
C LEU A 16 4.85 8.33 2.13
N MET A 17 3.74 7.68 2.44
CA MET A 17 2.58 8.30 3.10
C MET A 17 1.89 7.32 4.07
N LYS A 18 1.09 7.86 4.97
CA LYS A 18 0.14 7.04 5.74
C LYS A 18 -0.99 6.66 4.79
N TYR A 19 -1.37 5.40 4.80
CA TYR A 19 -2.46 4.92 3.95
C TYR A 19 -3.15 3.74 4.62
N PRO A 20 -4.51 3.64 4.55
CA PRO A 20 -5.22 2.50 5.10
C PRO A 20 -4.76 1.20 4.45
N GLY A 21 -4.67 0.14 5.21
CA GLY A 21 -4.33 -1.17 4.67
C GLY A 21 -2.85 -1.42 4.36
N ALA A 22 -1.93 -0.49 4.66
CA ALA A 22 -0.49 -0.73 4.46
C ALA A 22 0.00 -2.01 5.15
N LYS A 23 0.82 -2.81 4.47
CA LYS A 23 1.13 -4.22 4.81
C LYS A 23 2.44 -4.45 5.58
N PHE A 24 2.93 -3.43 6.32
CA PHE A 24 4.24 -3.51 7.01
C PHE A 24 4.40 -4.73 7.91
N SER A 25 3.34 -5.14 8.63
CA SER A 25 3.38 -6.30 9.54
C SER A 25 3.56 -7.64 8.84
N ILE A 26 3.25 -7.74 7.56
CA ILE A 26 3.32 -8.99 6.79
C ILE A 26 4.37 -8.95 5.68
N ILE A 27 5.13 -7.86 5.52
CA ILE A 27 6.24 -7.79 4.55
C ILE A 27 7.18 -9.00 4.66
N PRO A 28 7.61 -9.45 5.86
CA PRO A 28 8.48 -10.62 5.96
C PRO A 28 7.87 -11.89 5.38
N VAL A 29 6.56 -12.05 5.52
CA VAL A 29 5.85 -13.21 4.97
C VAL A 29 5.77 -13.13 3.44
N ILE A 30 5.45 -11.94 2.91
CA ILE A 30 5.38 -11.73 1.46
C ILE A 30 6.77 -11.96 0.85
N GLU A 31 7.83 -11.43 1.45
CA GLU A 31 9.21 -11.60 0.99
C GLU A 31 9.65 -13.07 1.01
N GLU A 32 9.34 -13.81 2.08
CA GLU A 32 9.64 -15.24 2.22
C GLU A 32 9.02 -16.03 1.06
N ILE A 33 7.71 -15.79 0.78
CA ILE A 33 6.97 -16.52 -0.25
C ILE A 33 7.44 -16.09 -1.66
N PHE A 34 7.68 -14.80 -1.88
CA PHE A 34 8.21 -14.32 -3.14
C PHE A 34 9.58 -14.95 -3.45
N ARG A 35 10.49 -14.98 -2.50
CA ARG A 35 11.80 -15.64 -2.68
C ARG A 35 11.65 -17.13 -2.99
N ALA A 36 10.76 -17.84 -2.28
CA ALA A 36 10.50 -19.26 -2.53
C ALA A 36 9.83 -19.51 -3.88
N SER A 37 9.23 -18.50 -4.50
CA SER A 37 8.61 -18.61 -5.84
C SER A 37 9.62 -18.66 -6.97
N GLU A 38 10.87 -18.23 -6.74
CA GLU A 38 11.95 -18.10 -7.73
C GLU A 38 11.56 -17.21 -8.95
N CYS A 39 10.57 -16.33 -8.77
CA CYS A 39 10.10 -15.43 -9.81
C CYS A 39 10.94 -14.14 -9.85
N ASP A 40 11.15 -13.61 -11.05
CA ASP A 40 11.83 -12.33 -11.25
C ASP A 40 10.88 -11.14 -11.28
N THR A 41 9.66 -11.36 -11.78
CA THR A 41 8.61 -10.33 -11.88
C THR A 41 7.73 -10.37 -10.64
N PHE A 42 7.60 -9.22 -9.97
CA PHE A 42 6.67 -9.03 -8.87
C PHE A 42 5.57 -8.06 -9.30
N VAL A 43 4.33 -8.53 -9.37
CA VAL A 43 3.15 -7.73 -9.70
C VAL A 43 2.35 -7.46 -8.42
N ASP A 44 2.35 -6.20 -7.95
CA ASP A 44 1.46 -5.73 -6.89
C ASP A 44 0.16 -5.25 -7.54
N ALA A 45 -0.85 -6.11 -7.57
CA ALA A 45 -2.07 -5.88 -8.34
C ALA A 45 -3.00 -4.84 -7.71
N PHE A 46 -2.88 -4.61 -6.40
CA PHE A 46 -3.64 -3.65 -5.61
C PHE A 46 -2.65 -2.82 -4.77
N GLY A 47 -1.79 -2.08 -5.43
CA GLY A 47 -0.56 -1.52 -4.88
C GLY A 47 -0.74 -0.51 -3.75
N GLY A 48 -1.88 0.22 -3.72
CA GLY A 48 -2.18 1.17 -2.66
C GLY A 48 -1.04 2.16 -2.43
N SER A 49 -0.57 2.25 -1.19
CA SER A 49 0.55 3.13 -0.81
C SER A 49 1.94 2.69 -1.32
N GLY A 50 2.03 1.63 -2.10
CA GLY A 50 3.30 1.05 -2.55
C GLY A 50 4.11 0.40 -1.43
N SER A 51 3.52 0.18 -0.26
CA SER A 51 4.24 -0.32 0.93
C SER A 51 4.93 -1.65 0.70
N VAL A 52 4.42 -2.49 -0.19
CA VAL A 52 5.00 -3.80 -0.53
C VAL A 52 6.19 -3.61 -1.46
N LEU A 53 5.99 -3.02 -2.63
CA LEU A 53 7.06 -2.83 -3.63
C LEU A 53 8.21 -1.94 -3.14
N LEU A 54 7.94 -0.97 -2.27
CA LEU A 54 9.00 -0.14 -1.66
C LEU A 54 9.95 -0.96 -0.77
N ASN A 55 9.52 -2.14 -0.31
CA ASN A 55 10.25 -2.89 0.72
C ASN A 55 10.58 -4.33 0.33
N ILE A 56 10.14 -4.80 -0.82
CA ILE A 56 10.45 -6.12 -1.37
C ILE A 56 11.22 -5.94 -2.67
N PRO A 57 12.52 -6.26 -2.71
CA PRO A 57 13.31 -6.15 -3.92
C PRO A 57 12.91 -7.22 -4.93
N SER A 58 12.65 -6.80 -6.17
CA SER A 58 12.41 -7.67 -7.32
C SER A 58 13.16 -7.16 -8.54
N LYS A 59 13.45 -8.02 -9.51
CA LYS A 59 14.13 -7.60 -10.75
C LYS A 59 13.21 -6.79 -11.64
N ILE A 60 11.94 -7.16 -11.69
CA ILE A 60 10.91 -6.52 -12.52
C ILE A 60 9.71 -6.17 -11.64
N PRO A 61 9.74 -5.01 -10.96
CA PRO A 61 8.64 -4.56 -10.12
C PRO A 61 7.53 -3.93 -10.97
N VAL A 62 6.31 -4.42 -10.79
CA VAL A 62 5.10 -3.92 -11.46
C VAL A 62 4.11 -3.44 -10.41
N TYR A 63 3.85 -2.16 -10.41
CA TYR A 63 2.83 -1.52 -9.58
C TYR A 63 1.54 -1.35 -10.38
N ASN A 64 0.42 -1.69 -9.79
CA ASN A 64 -0.89 -1.39 -10.33
C ASN A 64 -1.84 -0.95 -9.23
N ASP A 65 -2.70 0.00 -9.55
CA ASP A 65 -3.87 0.33 -8.74
C ASP A 65 -4.96 0.90 -9.64
N ILE A 66 -6.23 0.61 -9.30
CA ILE A 66 -7.39 1.19 -10.00
C ILE A 66 -7.55 2.69 -9.66
N ASN A 67 -7.04 3.13 -8.51
CA ASN A 67 -7.09 4.53 -8.09
C ASN A 67 -6.08 5.37 -8.86
N SER A 68 -6.56 6.17 -9.81
CA SER A 68 -5.74 7.04 -10.65
C SER A 68 -4.96 8.10 -9.87
N ASP A 69 -5.40 8.51 -8.68
CA ASP A 69 -4.67 9.47 -7.86
C ASP A 69 -3.39 8.85 -7.29
N LEU A 70 -3.43 7.58 -6.86
CA LEU A 70 -2.25 6.83 -6.43
C LEU A 70 -1.26 6.63 -7.60
N VAL A 71 -1.78 6.25 -8.77
CA VAL A 71 -0.97 6.09 -9.97
C VAL A 71 -0.31 7.42 -10.36
N THR A 72 -1.03 8.54 -10.25
CA THR A 72 -0.48 9.88 -10.48
C THR A 72 0.67 10.20 -9.51
N VAL A 73 0.54 9.84 -8.22
CA VAL A 73 1.61 10.03 -7.22
C VAL A 73 2.89 9.29 -7.65
N PHE A 74 2.79 8.00 -7.92
CA PHE A 74 3.97 7.20 -8.25
C PHE A 74 4.55 7.55 -9.61
N SER A 75 3.72 7.90 -10.60
CA SER A 75 4.16 8.39 -11.91
C SER A 75 4.89 9.74 -11.80
N ALA A 76 4.39 10.67 -10.99
CA ALA A 76 5.04 11.94 -10.75
C ALA A 76 6.41 11.75 -10.07
N ILE A 77 6.52 10.87 -9.09
CA ILE A 77 7.81 10.55 -8.45
C ILE A 77 8.77 9.91 -9.44
N LYS A 78 8.31 9.00 -10.29
CA LYS A 78 9.15 8.31 -11.27
C LYS A 78 9.67 9.24 -12.35
N HIS A 79 8.81 10.05 -12.94
CA HIS A 79 9.13 10.84 -14.15
C HIS A 79 9.52 12.29 -13.86
N HIS A 80 9.20 12.81 -12.67
CA HIS A 80 9.42 14.19 -12.25
C HIS A 80 9.98 14.24 -10.83
N THR A 81 10.99 13.41 -10.55
CA THR A 81 11.57 13.21 -9.21
C THR A 81 11.99 14.52 -8.55
N PHE A 82 12.66 15.41 -9.28
CA PHE A 82 13.18 16.67 -8.75
C PHE A 82 12.05 17.66 -8.46
N GLU A 83 11.15 17.84 -9.41
CA GLU A 83 10.01 18.76 -9.31
C GLU A 83 9.07 18.32 -8.17
N PHE A 84 8.82 17.01 -8.06
CA PHE A 84 8.02 16.45 -6.97
C PHE A 84 8.69 16.70 -5.61
N LYS A 85 10.00 16.42 -5.48
CA LYS A 85 10.75 16.66 -4.25
C LYS A 85 10.71 18.15 -3.86
N SER A 86 10.91 19.03 -4.82
CA SER A 86 10.88 20.48 -4.61
C SER A 86 9.50 20.96 -4.13
N ALA A 87 8.42 20.50 -4.77
CA ALA A 87 7.06 20.84 -4.39
C ALA A 87 6.69 20.26 -3.00
N LEU A 88 7.08 18.99 -2.73
CA LEU A 88 6.88 18.37 -1.43
C LEU A 88 7.65 19.13 -0.33
N THR A 89 8.88 19.51 -0.59
CA THR A 89 9.71 20.27 0.37
C THR A 89 9.07 21.59 0.73
N ARG A 90 8.62 22.37 -0.26
CA ARG A 90 7.90 23.64 -0.02
C ARG A 90 6.66 23.40 0.84
N LYS A 91 5.82 22.45 0.45
CA LYS A 91 4.58 22.14 1.17
C LYS A 91 4.83 21.70 2.61
N VAL A 92 5.85 20.87 2.83
CA VAL A 92 6.24 20.43 4.18
C VAL A 92 6.80 21.60 4.99
N PHE A 93 7.62 22.46 4.39
CA PHE A 93 8.15 23.65 5.05
C PHE A 93 7.03 24.58 5.53
N ASP A 94 6.03 24.85 4.68
CA ASP A 94 4.85 25.66 5.04
C ASP A 94 4.10 25.04 6.24
N ILE A 95 3.92 23.72 6.23
CA ILE A 95 3.27 22.99 7.33
C ILE A 95 4.09 23.06 8.62
N LEU A 96 5.41 22.93 8.54
CA LEU A 96 6.28 22.97 9.72
C LEU A 96 6.26 24.34 10.39
N ASN A 97 6.16 25.41 9.61
CA ASN A 97 6.18 26.81 10.10
C ASN A 97 4.79 27.36 10.41
N SER A 98 3.72 26.67 10.03
CA SER A 98 2.36 27.12 10.36
C SER A 98 2.02 26.85 11.81
N SER A 99 1.31 27.80 12.44
CA SER A 99 0.70 27.65 13.78
C SER A 99 -0.63 26.91 13.71
N GLY A 100 -0.62 25.61 13.41
CA GLY A 100 -1.72 24.65 13.63
C GLY A 100 -3.16 24.93 13.16
N LYS A 101 -3.55 26.18 12.97
CA LYS A 101 -4.91 26.58 12.60
C LYS A 101 -5.16 26.76 11.10
N GLU A 102 -4.10 26.93 10.30
CA GLU A 102 -4.21 27.32 8.88
C GLU A 102 -3.95 26.19 7.88
N VAL A 103 -3.45 25.06 8.33
CA VAL A 103 -3.13 23.94 7.42
C VAL A 103 -4.36 23.05 7.25
N ASN A 104 -5.32 23.54 6.49
CA ASN A 104 -6.37 22.69 5.95
C ASN A 104 -5.99 22.37 4.48
N PRO A 105 -5.37 21.23 4.19
CA PRO A 105 -5.34 20.73 2.82
C PRO A 105 -6.78 20.34 2.51
N LYS A 106 -7.61 21.34 2.15
CA LYS A 106 -8.96 21.09 1.68
C LYS A 106 -8.83 20.05 0.58
N ARG A 107 -9.35 18.87 0.83
CA ARG A 107 -9.86 17.99 -0.20
C ARG A 107 -11.16 18.65 -0.74
N GLY A 108 -11.02 19.89 -1.21
CA GLY A 108 -11.99 20.46 -2.11
C GLY A 108 -11.72 19.78 -3.44
N PRO A 109 -12.73 19.61 -4.32
CA PRO A 109 -12.45 19.33 -5.71
C PRO A 109 -11.43 20.39 -6.11
N VAL A 110 -10.21 19.93 -6.45
CA VAL A 110 -9.20 20.81 -7.01
C VAL A 110 -9.92 21.54 -8.12
N SER A 111 -10.05 22.86 -7.96
CA SER A 111 -10.66 23.69 -8.98
C SER A 111 -10.13 23.20 -10.32
N LYS A 112 -11.01 22.95 -11.30
CA LYS A 112 -10.68 22.39 -12.62
C LYS A 112 -9.73 23.28 -13.47
N ARG A 113 -9.06 24.25 -12.85
CA ARG A 113 -8.07 25.13 -13.46
C ARG A 113 -6.69 24.65 -13.05
N ASP A 114 -6.04 23.94 -13.95
CA ASP A 114 -4.58 23.77 -14.13
C ASP A 114 -3.70 23.61 -12.88
N VAL A 115 -4.11 22.80 -11.91
CA VAL A 115 -3.16 22.33 -10.91
C VAL A 115 -2.32 21.27 -11.59
N ASN A 116 -1.03 21.56 -11.77
CA ASN A 116 -0.03 20.65 -12.27
C ASN A 116 -0.18 19.29 -11.58
N ALA A 117 -0.10 18.20 -12.34
CA ALA A 117 -0.20 16.83 -11.83
C ALA A 117 0.72 16.56 -10.64
N ILE A 118 1.87 17.21 -10.60
CA ILE A 118 2.84 17.15 -9.50
C ILE A 118 2.26 17.75 -8.21
N GLU A 119 1.63 18.93 -8.28
CA GLU A 119 1.00 19.54 -7.09
C GLU A 119 -0.18 18.71 -6.57
N LYS A 120 -0.98 18.13 -7.48
CA LYS A 120 -2.04 17.19 -7.12
C LYS A 120 -1.47 15.99 -6.38
N ALA A 121 -0.41 15.39 -6.88
CA ALA A 121 0.26 14.25 -6.29
C ALA A 121 0.87 14.58 -4.91
N VAL A 122 1.52 15.74 -4.76
CA VAL A 122 2.05 16.20 -3.47
C VAL A 122 0.94 16.45 -2.46
N ASN A 123 -0.14 17.11 -2.87
CA ASN A 123 -1.29 17.36 -1.99
C ASN A 123 -1.93 16.04 -1.54
N TYR A 124 -1.97 15.01 -2.40
CA TYR A 124 -2.45 13.68 -2.04
C TYR A 124 -1.58 13.06 -0.94
N VAL A 125 -0.26 13.00 -1.13
CA VAL A 125 0.69 12.47 -0.13
C VAL A 125 0.58 13.21 1.21
N VAL A 126 0.51 14.53 1.18
CA VAL A 126 0.42 15.35 2.39
C VAL A 126 -0.92 15.15 3.09
N SER A 127 -2.04 15.13 2.37
CA SER A 127 -3.38 14.96 2.95
C SER A 127 -3.50 13.63 3.69
N PHE A 128 -3.03 12.53 3.10
CA PHE A 128 -3.03 11.22 3.76
C PHE A 128 -2.08 11.18 4.96
N SER A 129 -0.92 11.83 4.88
CA SER A 129 0.07 11.86 5.95
C SER A 129 -0.36 12.69 7.16
N THR A 130 -1.20 13.70 6.96
CA THR A 130 -1.68 14.62 8.01
C THR A 130 -3.07 14.29 8.54
N SER A 131 -3.81 13.41 7.88
CA SER A 131 -5.18 13.06 8.26
C SER A 131 -5.24 12.06 9.42
N PHE A 132 -6.40 12.04 10.09
CA PHE A 132 -6.69 11.04 11.10
C PHE A 132 -6.74 9.64 10.48
N GLY A 133 -5.99 8.71 11.04
CA GLY A 133 -5.93 7.32 10.55
C GLY A 133 -5.34 7.15 9.14
N GLY A 134 -4.82 8.22 8.52
CA GLY A 134 -4.33 8.16 7.14
C GLY A 134 -5.45 8.06 6.11
N MET A 135 -6.67 8.55 6.43
CA MET A 135 -7.85 8.44 5.55
C MET A 135 -7.96 9.55 4.49
N GLY A 136 -7.12 10.58 4.56
CA GLY A 136 -7.14 11.71 3.62
C GLY A 136 -8.38 12.62 3.73
N ARG A 137 -9.30 12.36 4.66
CA ARG A 137 -10.62 13.04 4.75
C ARG A 137 -10.66 14.16 5.77
N THR A 138 -10.06 13.97 6.93
CA THR A 138 -10.10 14.91 8.05
C THR A 138 -8.71 15.15 8.62
N TYR A 139 -8.42 16.41 8.88
CA TYR A 139 -7.17 16.80 9.51
C TYR A 139 -7.07 16.25 10.95
N SER A 140 -5.90 15.76 11.33
CA SER A 140 -5.69 15.20 12.69
C SER A 140 -5.38 16.31 13.68
N THR A 141 -6.42 16.94 14.24
CA THR A 141 -6.27 17.90 15.32
C THR A 141 -5.64 17.26 16.56
N GLY A 142 -4.75 17.97 17.24
CA GLY A 142 -4.07 17.46 18.46
C GLY A 142 -2.92 16.47 18.21
N LYS A 143 -2.61 16.12 16.96
CA LYS A 143 -1.46 15.26 16.63
C LYS A 143 -0.41 15.96 15.75
N GLU A 144 -0.33 17.27 15.84
CA GLU A 144 0.52 18.10 15.00
C GLU A 144 1.99 17.69 15.06
N LYS A 145 2.54 17.50 16.24
CA LYS A 145 3.92 17.04 16.42
C LYS A 145 4.19 15.72 15.69
N ALA A 146 3.24 14.79 15.71
CA ALA A 146 3.40 13.46 15.13
C ALA A 146 3.40 13.50 13.58
N TYR A 147 2.47 14.26 12.95
CA TYR A 147 2.47 14.32 11.49
C TYR A 147 3.59 15.21 10.94
N LYS A 148 3.99 16.29 11.66
CA LYS A 148 5.17 17.09 11.30
C LYS A 148 6.45 16.22 11.31
N ALA A 149 6.66 15.41 12.35
CA ALA A 149 7.76 14.46 12.41
C ALA A 149 7.71 13.44 11.26
N TYR A 150 6.51 12.95 10.94
CA TYR A 150 6.31 12.02 9.83
C TYR A 150 6.68 12.63 8.48
N LEU A 151 6.20 13.83 8.17
CA LEU A 151 6.50 14.53 6.92
C LEU A 151 7.99 14.86 6.79
N LYS A 152 8.63 15.30 7.89
CA LYS A 152 10.08 15.54 7.92
C LYS A 152 10.84 14.26 7.57
N ARG A 153 10.48 13.13 8.20
CA ARG A 153 11.10 11.84 7.89
C ARG A 153 10.87 11.42 6.43
N THR A 154 9.68 11.67 5.87
CA THR A 154 9.42 11.36 4.45
C THR A 154 10.38 12.09 3.53
N LEU A 155 10.69 13.36 3.80
CA LEU A 155 11.69 14.11 3.05
C LEU A 155 13.10 13.53 3.20
N GLU A 156 13.49 13.14 4.41
CA GLU A 156 14.81 12.55 4.71
C GLU A 156 15.06 11.24 3.93
N ILE A 157 14.01 10.44 3.71
CA ILE A 157 14.12 9.16 3.01
C ILE A 157 13.66 9.22 1.55
N TYR A 158 13.27 10.41 1.05
CA TYR A 158 12.69 10.57 -0.28
C TYR A 158 13.57 10.02 -1.40
N ASP A 159 14.88 10.29 -1.35
CA ASP A 159 15.82 9.84 -2.40
C ASP A 159 15.91 8.32 -2.48
N LYS A 160 15.77 7.62 -1.34
CA LYS A 160 15.67 6.16 -1.32
C LYS A 160 14.36 5.66 -1.93
N ILE A 161 13.25 6.36 -1.65
CA ILE A 161 11.94 6.05 -2.21
C ILE A 161 11.94 6.27 -3.72
N SER A 162 12.38 7.43 -4.21
CA SER A 162 12.38 7.75 -5.64
C SER A 162 13.32 6.83 -6.43
N LYS A 163 14.48 6.49 -5.87
CA LYS A 163 15.40 5.50 -6.47
C LYS A 163 14.74 4.12 -6.61
N ASN A 164 13.95 3.69 -5.64
CA ASN A 164 13.23 2.43 -5.72
C ASN A 164 12.14 2.50 -6.79
N ILE A 165 11.32 3.57 -6.79
CA ILE A 165 10.21 3.75 -7.74
C ILE A 165 10.71 3.91 -9.18
N SER A 166 11.93 4.40 -9.42
CA SER A 166 12.47 4.59 -10.77
C SER A 166 12.48 3.30 -11.62
N SER A 167 12.59 2.14 -10.99
CA SER A 167 12.57 0.83 -11.64
C SER A 167 11.16 0.28 -11.87
N TRP A 168 10.11 0.85 -11.29
CA TRP A 168 8.77 0.29 -11.37
C TRP A 168 8.16 0.46 -12.76
N THR A 169 7.43 -0.55 -13.22
CA THR A 169 6.43 -0.37 -14.27
C THR A 169 5.10 -0.04 -13.57
N ILE A 170 4.47 1.09 -13.94
CA ILE A 170 3.29 1.62 -13.25
C ILE A 170 2.09 1.52 -14.18
N HIS A 171 1.01 0.93 -13.68
CA HIS A 171 -0.26 0.75 -14.39
C HIS A 171 -1.45 1.30 -13.59
N ASN A 172 -2.48 1.72 -14.34
CA ASN A 172 -3.79 2.07 -13.81
C ASN A 172 -4.83 1.21 -14.54
N MET A 173 -4.96 -0.04 -14.11
CA MET A 173 -5.77 -1.05 -14.80
C MET A 173 -6.65 -1.79 -13.81
N ASP A 174 -7.81 -2.27 -14.27
CA ASP A 174 -8.56 -3.28 -13.55
C ASP A 174 -7.73 -4.58 -13.47
N PHE A 175 -7.85 -5.32 -12.38
CA PHE A 175 -7.11 -6.57 -12.19
C PHE A 175 -7.44 -7.62 -13.26
N ARG A 176 -8.67 -7.57 -13.85
CA ARG A 176 -9.11 -8.46 -14.92
C ARG A 176 -8.33 -8.25 -16.21
N GLU A 177 -7.84 -7.03 -16.43
CA GLU A 177 -6.97 -6.69 -17.56
C GLU A 177 -5.49 -6.91 -17.22
N LEU A 178 -5.10 -6.60 -15.98
CA LEU A 178 -3.73 -6.73 -15.51
C LEU A 178 -3.27 -8.18 -15.49
N ILE A 179 -4.09 -9.08 -14.94
CA ILE A 179 -3.70 -10.49 -14.76
C ILE A 179 -3.33 -11.13 -16.10
N PRO A 180 -4.18 -11.14 -17.14
CA PRO A 180 -3.82 -11.75 -18.42
C PRO A 180 -2.58 -11.14 -19.06
N LYS A 181 -2.34 -9.84 -18.85
CA LYS A 181 -1.18 -9.13 -19.41
C LYS A 181 0.15 -9.62 -18.83
N PHE A 182 0.17 -10.02 -17.56
CA PHE A 182 1.39 -10.41 -16.85
C PHE A 182 1.45 -11.89 -16.51
N ASP A 183 0.39 -12.68 -16.77
CA ASP A 183 0.33 -14.10 -16.44
C ASP A 183 1.26 -14.95 -17.29
N LYS A 184 2.43 -15.22 -16.76
CA LYS A 184 3.44 -16.11 -17.36
C LYS A 184 4.26 -16.79 -16.28
N THR A 185 4.93 -17.89 -16.63
CA THR A 185 5.95 -18.51 -15.77
C THR A 185 7.00 -17.47 -15.41
N GLY A 186 7.40 -17.40 -14.12
CA GLY A 186 8.35 -16.39 -13.62
C GLY A 186 7.70 -15.08 -13.16
N THR A 187 6.36 -14.98 -13.18
CA THR A 187 5.61 -13.88 -12.56
C THR A 187 5.04 -14.32 -11.22
N PHE A 188 5.23 -13.48 -10.23
CA PHE A 188 4.59 -13.58 -8.92
C PHE A 188 3.58 -12.44 -8.75
N PHE A 189 2.34 -12.77 -8.48
CA PHE A 189 1.29 -11.82 -8.19
C PHE A 189 1.05 -11.71 -6.68
N PHE A 190 1.03 -10.48 -6.19
CA PHE A 190 0.53 -10.18 -4.86
C PHE A 190 -0.86 -9.56 -4.97
N PHE A 191 -1.84 -10.21 -4.35
CA PHE A 191 -3.23 -9.77 -4.30
C PHE A 191 -3.60 -9.38 -2.87
N ASP A 192 -3.96 -8.14 -2.68
CA ASP A 192 -4.51 -7.60 -1.43
C ASP A 192 -5.71 -6.70 -1.74
N PRO A 193 -6.81 -7.29 -2.23
CA PRO A 193 -7.99 -6.52 -2.63
C PRO A 193 -8.62 -5.80 -1.43
N PRO A 194 -9.42 -4.74 -1.67
CA PRO A 194 -10.24 -4.13 -0.63
C PRO A 194 -11.13 -5.16 0.05
N TYR A 195 -11.22 -5.11 1.39
CA TYR A 195 -12.04 -6.05 2.14
C TYR A 195 -13.51 -5.64 2.11
N PRO A 196 -14.46 -6.60 2.06
CA PRO A 196 -15.89 -6.32 2.09
C PRO A 196 -16.28 -5.41 3.26
N GLY A 197 -17.23 -4.50 3.02
CA GLY A 197 -17.78 -3.62 4.04
C GLY A 197 -16.82 -2.53 4.56
N LYS A 198 -15.65 -2.33 3.94
CA LYS A 198 -14.73 -1.25 4.28
C LYS A 198 -14.92 -0.07 3.31
N THR A 199 -15.55 1.00 3.79
CA THR A 199 -15.71 2.29 3.07
C THR A 199 -14.44 3.15 3.07
N TRP A 200 -13.25 2.52 3.11
CA TRP A 200 -11.98 3.25 3.20
C TRP A 200 -11.44 3.69 1.84
N TYR A 201 -11.95 3.07 0.78
CA TYR A 201 -11.54 3.29 -0.59
C TYR A 201 -12.68 3.95 -1.38
N ASP A 202 -12.34 4.71 -2.39
CA ASP A 202 -13.32 5.35 -3.28
C ASP A 202 -13.85 4.34 -4.33
N TYR A 203 -13.38 3.11 -4.30
CA TYR A 203 -13.77 2.01 -5.20
C TYR A 203 -14.26 0.83 -4.36
N ASP A 204 -15.50 0.46 -4.59
CA ASP A 204 -16.09 -0.72 -3.98
C ASP A 204 -15.53 -1.98 -4.66
N PHE A 205 -15.24 -2.99 -3.86
CA PHE A 205 -14.87 -4.33 -4.33
C PHE A 205 -15.99 -5.28 -3.91
N MET A 206 -16.78 -5.71 -4.89
CA MET A 206 -18.01 -6.45 -4.67
C MET A 206 -17.74 -7.96 -4.59
N GLU A 207 -18.72 -8.74 -4.16
CA GLU A 207 -18.64 -10.20 -4.12
C GLU A 207 -18.35 -10.80 -5.52
N THR A 208 -18.92 -10.22 -6.57
CA THR A 208 -18.63 -10.57 -7.96
C THR A 208 -17.17 -10.38 -8.33
N ASP A 209 -16.51 -9.35 -7.79
CA ASP A 209 -15.10 -9.10 -8.04
C ASP A 209 -14.21 -10.16 -7.38
N PHE A 210 -14.57 -10.62 -6.18
CA PHE A 210 -13.89 -11.74 -5.53
C PHE A 210 -14.08 -13.05 -6.32
N ALA A 211 -15.28 -13.29 -6.85
CA ALA A 211 -15.53 -14.47 -7.68
C ALA A 211 -14.72 -14.43 -8.99
N ASP A 212 -14.59 -13.26 -9.62
CA ASP A 212 -13.76 -13.11 -10.81
C ASP A 212 -12.26 -13.25 -10.49
N LEU A 213 -11.80 -12.68 -9.37
CA LEU A 213 -10.42 -12.86 -8.93
C LEU A 213 -10.10 -14.34 -8.68
N ALA A 214 -11.03 -15.08 -8.06
CA ALA A 214 -10.87 -16.51 -7.83
C ALA A 214 -10.80 -17.32 -9.15
N LYS A 215 -11.59 -16.95 -10.18
CA LYS A 215 -11.50 -17.56 -11.52
C LYS A 215 -10.12 -17.35 -12.14
N HIS A 216 -9.60 -16.12 -12.08
CA HIS A 216 -8.27 -15.83 -12.59
C HIS A 216 -7.19 -16.61 -11.83
N ILE A 217 -7.25 -16.66 -10.51
CA ILE A 217 -6.27 -17.38 -9.68
C ILE A 217 -6.25 -18.88 -10.00
N LYS A 218 -7.41 -19.50 -10.25
CA LYS A 218 -7.49 -20.93 -10.59
C LYS A 218 -6.78 -21.31 -11.89
N THR A 219 -6.67 -20.39 -12.83
CA THR A 219 -6.06 -20.62 -14.16
C THR A 219 -4.68 -20.00 -14.31
N LEU A 220 -4.15 -19.41 -13.24
CA LEU A 220 -2.91 -18.65 -13.26
C LEU A 220 -1.70 -19.55 -13.57
N LYS A 221 -0.88 -19.17 -14.56
CA LYS A 221 0.40 -19.82 -14.91
C LYS A 221 1.51 -19.39 -13.94
N GLY A 222 1.42 -18.15 -13.47
CA GLY A 222 2.34 -17.56 -12.51
C GLY A 222 2.18 -18.11 -11.10
N LYS A 223 2.97 -17.55 -10.20
CA LYS A 223 2.86 -17.76 -8.76
C LYS A 223 2.05 -16.63 -8.13
N TYR A 224 1.45 -16.89 -6.97
CA TYR A 224 0.69 -15.85 -6.30
C TYR A 224 0.73 -15.96 -4.78
N LEU A 225 0.42 -14.86 -4.15
CA LEU A 225 0.01 -14.75 -2.76
C LEU A 225 -1.20 -13.82 -2.68
N LEU A 226 -2.32 -14.35 -2.20
CA LEU A 226 -3.52 -13.59 -1.88
C LEU A 226 -3.63 -13.46 -0.36
N THR A 227 -3.94 -12.25 0.12
CA THR A 227 -4.19 -11.99 1.55
C THR A 227 -5.61 -11.52 1.76
N LEU A 228 -6.32 -12.20 2.67
CA LEU A 228 -7.71 -11.88 3.04
C LEU A 228 -7.85 -11.74 4.56
N ASN A 229 -8.99 -11.20 5.00
CA ASN A 229 -9.34 -11.23 6.41
C ASN A 229 -9.86 -12.63 6.75
N SER A 230 -9.27 -13.28 7.75
CA SER A 230 -9.67 -14.64 8.17
C SER A 230 -11.00 -14.70 8.92
N GLU A 231 -11.62 -13.55 9.21
CA GLU A 231 -12.90 -13.50 9.92
C GLU A 231 -14.11 -13.43 8.96
N ASP A 232 -13.86 -13.41 7.64
CA ASP A 232 -14.90 -13.30 6.62
C ASP A 232 -15.19 -14.68 6.01
N GLU A 233 -16.24 -15.32 6.51
CA GLU A 233 -16.64 -16.67 6.10
C GLU A 233 -17.08 -16.73 4.62
N THR A 234 -17.65 -15.65 4.08
CA THR A 234 -18.08 -15.61 2.67
C THR A 234 -16.92 -15.76 1.70
N LEU A 235 -15.72 -15.32 2.09
CA LEU A 235 -14.51 -15.47 1.29
C LEU A 235 -13.98 -16.91 1.27
N PHE A 236 -14.29 -17.72 2.30
CA PHE A 236 -13.94 -19.14 2.31
C PHE A 236 -14.78 -19.94 1.29
N ASP A 237 -16.02 -19.55 1.06
CA ASP A 237 -16.87 -20.16 0.03
C ASP A 237 -16.31 -19.91 -1.38
N ILE A 238 -15.71 -18.76 -1.61
CA ILE A 238 -15.16 -18.36 -2.91
C ILE A 238 -13.76 -18.96 -3.14
N PHE A 239 -12.86 -18.86 -2.17
CA PHE A 239 -11.44 -19.21 -2.30
C PHE A 239 -11.08 -20.58 -1.69
N GLY A 240 -11.99 -21.21 -0.95
CA GLY A 240 -11.73 -22.44 -0.18
C GLY A 240 -10.92 -22.18 1.07
N ASN A 241 -10.35 -23.24 1.64
CA ASN A 241 -9.52 -23.13 2.83
C ASN A 241 -8.19 -22.40 2.54
N PRO A 242 -7.74 -21.48 3.40
CA PRO A 242 -6.46 -20.82 3.23
C PRO A 242 -5.30 -21.80 3.34
N THR A 243 -4.21 -21.53 2.62
CA THR A 243 -2.97 -22.31 2.72
C THR A 243 -2.41 -22.25 4.14
N PHE A 244 -2.53 -21.09 4.79
CA PHE A 244 -2.21 -20.91 6.20
C PHE A 244 -2.83 -19.61 6.76
N ILE A 245 -2.92 -19.55 8.09
CA ILE A 245 -3.38 -18.37 8.83
C ILE A 245 -2.25 -17.90 9.74
N ARG A 246 -2.05 -16.59 9.82
CA ARG A 246 -1.13 -15.98 10.80
C ARG A 246 -1.85 -14.91 11.63
N SER A 247 -1.51 -14.88 12.90
CA SER A 247 -1.89 -13.80 13.82
C SER A 247 -0.80 -12.73 13.87
N TYR A 248 -1.20 -11.50 14.07
CA TYR A 248 -0.30 -10.38 14.36
C TYR A 248 -0.96 -9.44 15.36
N GLU A 249 -0.12 -8.79 16.17
CA GLU A 249 -0.63 -7.85 17.16
C GLU A 249 -1.29 -6.64 16.48
N ASN A 250 -2.46 -6.29 16.98
CA ASN A 250 -3.15 -5.09 16.55
C ASN A 250 -2.56 -3.88 17.28
N GLU A 251 -1.71 -3.09 16.61
CA GLU A 251 -1.09 -1.89 17.19
C GLU A 251 -2.12 -0.90 17.74
N ASN A 252 -3.33 -0.87 17.19
CA ASN A 252 -4.43 -0.05 17.67
C ASN A 252 -5.17 -0.68 18.88
N GLY A 253 -5.01 -1.98 19.12
CA GLY A 253 -5.67 -2.73 20.20
C GLY A 253 -5.17 -2.39 21.59
N LYS A 254 -3.95 -1.85 21.71
CA LYS A 254 -3.37 -1.43 22.99
C LYS A 254 -4.08 -0.21 23.63
N LYS A 255 -5.00 0.47 22.89
CA LYS A 255 -5.62 1.73 23.32
C LYS A 255 -7.13 1.66 23.59
N ARG A 256 -7.77 0.52 23.34
CA ARG A 256 -9.21 0.33 23.57
C ARG A 256 -9.45 -1.01 24.30
N PRO A 257 -10.14 -1.00 25.46
CA PRO A 257 -10.39 -2.22 26.25
C PRO A 257 -11.07 -3.34 25.46
N ASP A 258 -11.94 -2.99 24.50
CA ASP A 258 -12.79 -3.93 23.76
C ASP A 258 -12.20 -4.33 22.40
N SER A 259 -10.95 -3.93 22.05
CA SER A 259 -10.37 -4.30 20.78
C SER A 259 -9.61 -5.62 20.88
N LYS A 260 -9.86 -6.54 19.92
CA LYS A 260 -9.11 -7.80 19.83
C LYS A 260 -7.60 -7.50 19.79
N LYS A 261 -6.84 -8.08 20.72
CA LYS A 261 -5.38 -7.95 20.81
C LYS A 261 -4.67 -8.46 19.56
N TYR A 262 -5.23 -9.49 18.94
CA TYR A 262 -4.70 -10.14 17.75
C TYR A 262 -5.68 -10.00 16.60
N ARG A 263 -5.13 -9.83 15.39
CA ARG A 263 -5.83 -9.96 14.12
C ARG A 263 -5.26 -11.17 13.40
N TYR A 264 -6.08 -11.81 12.62
CA TYR A 264 -5.72 -12.99 11.84
C TYR A 264 -5.85 -12.66 10.36
N LYS A 265 -4.86 -13.09 9.56
CA LYS A 265 -4.92 -13.03 8.11
C LYS A 265 -4.87 -14.43 7.53
N ALA A 266 -5.73 -14.66 6.55
CA ALA A 266 -5.72 -15.82 5.69
C ALA A 266 -4.79 -15.56 4.50
N PHE A 267 -3.97 -16.54 4.18
CA PHE A 267 -3.01 -16.51 3.10
C PHE A 267 -3.28 -17.69 2.16
N TYR A 268 -3.41 -17.39 0.87
CA TYR A 268 -3.61 -18.36 -0.19
C TYR A 268 -2.43 -18.24 -1.17
N THR A 269 -1.78 -19.36 -1.48
CA THR A 269 -0.63 -19.37 -2.39
C THR A 269 -0.48 -20.71 -3.07
N ASN A 270 0.05 -20.72 -4.30
CA ASN A 270 0.49 -21.92 -5.01
C ASN A 270 2.01 -22.14 -4.94
N VAL A 271 2.72 -21.34 -4.15
CA VAL A 271 4.14 -21.54 -3.88
C VAL A 271 4.29 -22.66 -2.84
N LYS A 272 5.05 -23.70 -3.19
CA LYS A 272 5.41 -24.77 -2.23
C LYS A 272 6.42 -24.19 -1.24
N ARG A 273 6.18 -24.45 0.03
CA ARG A 273 7.10 -24.14 1.14
C ARG A 273 7.98 -25.31 1.46
#